data_4c5c7e6ddaff54ec6251a16f052e59a7
#
_entry.id   4c5c7e6ddaff54ec6251a16f052e59a7
#
_cell.length_a   1.000
_cell.length_b   1.000
_cell.length_c   1.000
_cell.angle_alpha   90.00
_cell.angle_beta   90.00
_cell.angle_gamma   90.00
#
_symmetry.space_group_name_H-M   'P 1'
#
loop_
_entity.id
_entity.type
_entity.pdbx_description
1 polymer ?
#
loop_
_entity_poly.entity_id
_entity_poly.type
_entity_poly.pdbx_seq_one_letter_code
_entity_poly.pdbx_strand_id
1 'polypeptide(L)'
;MRRLIVGMLLSTLLLGCGRTDGPQEKYFGGETVEHWLDGVNSPDPKSRKKAADMLGNIGAVDARAVPALIEVVKDRDAKVRDAAVLALSKIGPPAASAESVLMEATQDKDPTVRKHATAALERVRGTK
;
A
#
# COMPACT_ATOMS: atom_id res chain seq x y z
N MET A 1 6.38 -1.57 74.37
CA MET A 1 5.06 -1.09 74.21
C MET A 1 5.01 -0.24 73.00
N ARG A 2 4.52 -0.70 72.01
CA ARG A 2 4.00 0.08 71.10
C ARG A 2 3.78 -0.53 69.90
N ARG A 3 2.80 -0.52 69.41
CA ARG A 3 2.16 -1.16 68.31
C ARG A 3 2.40 -0.38 67.08
N LEU A 4 3.16 -0.94 66.16
CA LEU A 4 3.22 -0.50 64.79
C LEU A 4 1.99 -0.97 64.06
N ILE A 5 1.13 -0.04 63.73
CA ILE A 5 0.07 -0.26 62.79
C ILE A 5 0.69 -0.15 61.42
N VAL A 6 0.86 -1.30 60.83
CA VAL A 6 1.22 -1.36 59.42
C VAL A 6 -0.02 -0.97 58.64
N GLY A 7 -0.04 0.25 58.17
CA GLY A 7 -1.02 0.71 57.20
C GLY A 7 -0.87 -0.08 55.93
N MET A 8 -1.84 -0.91 55.71
CA MET A 8 -1.99 -1.64 54.46
C MET A 8 -2.40 -0.65 53.39
N LEU A 9 -1.40 -0.15 52.65
CA LEU A 9 -1.64 0.57 51.41
C LEU A 9 -2.20 -0.42 50.41
N LEU A 10 -3.50 -0.42 50.28
CA LEU A 10 -4.16 -1.01 49.13
C LEU A 10 -3.73 -0.15 47.90
N SER A 11 -2.71 -0.60 47.24
CA SER A 11 -2.41 -0.15 45.90
C SER A 11 -3.50 -0.68 44.98
N THR A 12 -4.57 0.09 44.85
CA THR A 12 -5.48 -0.13 43.74
C THR A 12 -4.68 0.07 42.47
N LEU A 13 -4.22 -1.02 41.94
CA LEU A 13 -3.76 -1.09 40.57
C LEU A 13 -4.97 -0.79 39.70
N LEU A 14 -5.18 0.48 39.41
CA LEU A 14 -5.92 0.88 38.23
C LEU A 14 -5.12 0.35 37.04
N LEU A 15 -5.48 -0.85 36.60
CA LEU A 15 -5.21 -1.25 35.24
C LEU A 15 -6.00 -0.28 34.35
N GLY A 16 -5.43 0.90 34.17
CA GLY A 16 -5.73 1.68 33.00
C GLY A 16 -5.29 0.83 31.83
N CYS A 17 -6.24 0.21 31.15
CA CYS A 17 -6.05 -0.16 29.77
C CYS A 17 -5.77 1.15 29.03
N GLY A 18 -4.54 1.62 29.12
CA GLY A 18 -4.02 2.59 28.20
C GLY A 18 -4.04 1.91 26.84
N ARG A 19 -5.14 2.09 26.11
CA ARG A 19 -5.08 1.99 24.68
C ARG A 19 -4.05 3.01 24.29
N THR A 20 -2.85 2.51 24.03
CA THR A 20 -1.90 3.23 23.21
C THR A 20 -2.53 3.22 21.83
N ASP A 21 -3.29 4.27 21.52
CA ASP A 21 -3.70 4.57 20.16
C ASP A 21 -2.44 5.02 19.40
N GLY A 22 -1.48 4.10 19.31
CA GLY A 22 -0.43 4.18 18.32
C GLY A 22 -1.07 4.10 16.94
N PRO A 23 -0.41 4.60 15.90
CA PRO A 23 -0.93 4.46 14.54
C PRO A 23 -1.29 3.00 14.32
N GLN A 24 -2.57 2.75 14.03
CA GLN A 24 -3.08 1.41 13.76
C GLN A 24 -2.36 0.91 12.53
N GLU A 25 -1.41 0.01 12.71
CA GLU A 25 -0.75 -0.63 11.58
C GLU A 25 -1.80 -1.40 10.79
N LYS A 26 -1.97 -1.00 9.53
CA LYS A 26 -2.88 -1.66 8.62
C LYS A 26 -2.16 -2.86 8.01
N TYR A 27 -2.75 -4.04 8.16
CA TYR A 27 -2.24 -5.29 7.61
C TYR A 27 -3.01 -5.68 6.35
N PHE A 28 -2.27 -6.05 5.31
CA PHE A 28 -2.80 -6.56 4.06
C PHE A 28 -2.02 -7.82 3.65
N GLY A 29 -2.75 -8.91 3.48
CA GLY A 29 -2.10 -10.20 3.17
C GLY A 29 -1.16 -10.70 4.28
N GLY A 30 -1.39 -10.26 5.53
CA GLY A 30 -0.59 -10.65 6.69
C GLY A 30 0.63 -9.75 6.97
N GLU A 31 0.89 -8.76 6.13
CA GLU A 31 2.03 -7.86 6.22
C GLU A 31 1.57 -6.40 6.34
N THR A 32 2.44 -5.53 6.83
CA THR A 32 2.17 -4.09 6.95
C THR A 32 2.20 -3.40 5.58
N VAL A 33 1.62 -2.20 5.51
CA VAL A 33 1.71 -1.36 4.32
C VAL A 33 3.16 -1.03 3.98
N GLU A 34 3.98 -0.76 5.00
CA GLU A 34 5.41 -0.50 4.86
C GLU A 34 6.14 -1.66 4.17
N HIS A 35 5.83 -2.88 4.55
CA HIS A 35 6.39 -4.08 3.92
C HIS A 35 6.14 -4.10 2.40
N TRP A 36 4.94 -3.73 1.97
CA TRP A 36 4.61 -3.69 0.54
C TRP A 36 5.20 -2.49 -0.17
N LEU A 37 5.31 -1.33 0.50
CA LEU A 37 6.01 -0.17 -0.05
C LEU A 37 7.51 -0.44 -0.26
N ASP A 38 8.14 -1.16 0.64
CA ASP A 38 9.54 -1.58 0.49
C ASP A 38 9.68 -2.70 -0.56
N GLY A 39 8.71 -3.58 -0.63
CA GLY A 39 8.70 -4.75 -1.53
C GLY A 39 8.81 -4.40 -3.01
N VAL A 40 8.38 -3.20 -3.44
CA VAL A 40 8.52 -2.76 -4.83
C VAL A 40 9.96 -2.48 -5.22
N ASN A 41 10.87 -2.38 -4.27
CA ASN A 41 12.30 -2.20 -4.49
C ASN A 41 13.11 -3.50 -4.39
N SER A 42 12.43 -4.64 -4.21
CA SER A 42 13.09 -5.94 -4.12
C SER A 42 13.93 -6.23 -5.37
N PRO A 43 15.11 -6.86 -5.26
CA PRO A 43 15.87 -7.33 -6.40
C PRO A 43 15.14 -8.40 -7.22
N ASP A 44 14.25 -9.17 -6.59
CA ASP A 44 13.46 -10.21 -7.24
C ASP A 44 12.20 -9.65 -7.92
N PRO A 45 12.03 -9.81 -9.25
CA PRO A 45 10.86 -9.30 -9.95
C PRO A 45 9.53 -9.92 -9.51
N LYS A 46 9.54 -11.16 -9.01
CA LYS A 46 8.32 -11.80 -8.49
C LYS A 46 7.86 -11.10 -7.21
N SER A 47 8.80 -10.74 -6.35
CA SER A 47 8.52 -9.98 -5.13
C SER A 47 8.02 -8.57 -5.45
N ARG A 48 8.64 -7.86 -6.40
CA ARG A 48 8.16 -6.54 -6.85
C ARG A 48 6.75 -6.61 -7.44
N LYS A 49 6.48 -7.63 -8.26
CA LYS A 49 5.14 -7.85 -8.81
C LYS A 49 4.12 -8.07 -7.70
N LYS A 50 4.41 -8.96 -6.75
CA LYS A 50 3.52 -9.24 -5.61
C LYS A 50 3.24 -7.96 -4.80
N ALA A 51 4.27 -7.16 -4.55
CA ALA A 51 4.12 -5.88 -3.86
C ALA A 51 3.21 -4.92 -4.63
N ALA A 52 3.36 -4.80 -5.95
CA ALA A 52 2.49 -3.98 -6.79
C ALA A 52 1.03 -4.46 -6.74
N ASP A 53 0.80 -5.76 -6.82
CA ASP A 53 -0.55 -6.35 -6.71
C ASP A 53 -1.20 -6.01 -5.36
N MET A 54 -0.43 -6.09 -4.27
CA MET A 54 -0.91 -5.75 -2.93
C MET A 54 -1.17 -4.26 -2.76
N LEU A 55 -0.32 -3.40 -3.30
CA LEU A 55 -0.53 -1.95 -3.30
C LEU A 55 -1.79 -1.55 -4.07
N GLY A 56 -2.18 -2.28 -5.08
CA GLY A 56 -3.47 -2.11 -5.76
C GLY A 56 -4.68 -2.33 -4.83
N ASN A 57 -4.56 -3.24 -3.87
CA ASN A 57 -5.58 -3.47 -2.85
C ASN A 57 -5.56 -2.39 -1.74
N ILE A 58 -4.39 -1.86 -1.46
CA ILE A 58 -4.14 -0.87 -0.41
C ILE A 58 -4.55 0.54 -0.84
N GLY A 59 -4.46 0.85 -2.12
CA GLY A 59 -4.56 2.20 -2.66
C GLY A 59 -5.88 2.93 -2.37
N ALA A 60 -6.96 2.20 -2.07
CA ALA A 60 -8.23 2.78 -1.67
C ALA A 60 -8.22 3.32 -0.22
N VAL A 61 -7.29 2.87 0.61
CA VAL A 61 -7.24 3.17 2.05
C VAL A 61 -5.93 3.80 2.50
N ASP A 62 -4.91 3.79 1.64
CA ASP A 62 -3.61 4.41 1.90
C ASP A 62 -3.08 5.07 0.63
N ALA A 63 -3.04 6.40 0.64
CA ALA A 63 -2.64 7.20 -0.52
C ALA A 63 -1.17 7.00 -0.93
N ARG A 64 -0.32 6.46 -0.06
CA ARG A 64 1.09 6.19 -0.36
C ARG A 64 1.28 5.12 -1.43
N ALA A 65 0.29 4.27 -1.66
CA ALA A 65 0.33 3.25 -2.68
C ALA A 65 0.42 3.83 -4.10
N VAL A 66 -0.27 4.94 -4.38
CA VAL A 66 -0.32 5.52 -5.72
C VAL A 66 1.06 6.03 -6.18
N PRO A 67 1.79 6.88 -5.42
CA PRO A 67 3.14 7.31 -5.84
C PRO A 67 4.10 6.12 -6.00
N ALA A 68 4.03 5.11 -5.14
CA ALA A 68 4.87 3.92 -5.28
C ALA A 68 4.57 3.16 -6.58
N LEU A 69 3.30 2.98 -6.93
CA LEU A 69 2.89 2.33 -8.17
C LEU A 69 3.28 3.13 -9.42
N ILE A 70 3.25 4.46 -9.38
CA ILE A 70 3.72 5.32 -10.47
C ILE A 70 5.17 5.00 -10.83
N GLU A 71 6.03 4.80 -9.86
CA GLU A 71 7.41 4.40 -10.09
C GLU A 71 7.51 2.97 -10.67
N VAL A 72 6.68 2.06 -10.19
CA VAL A 72 6.68 0.65 -10.63
C VAL A 72 6.20 0.49 -12.08
N VAL A 73 5.39 1.41 -12.60
CA VAL A 73 5.03 1.42 -14.04
C VAL A 73 6.26 1.53 -14.94
N LYS A 74 7.37 2.06 -14.43
CA LYS A 74 8.65 2.18 -15.14
C LYS A 74 9.62 1.02 -14.88
N ASP A 75 9.19 -0.04 -14.22
CA ASP A 75 10.03 -1.19 -13.89
C ASP A 75 10.68 -1.82 -15.13
N ARG A 76 11.88 -2.36 -14.97
CA ARG A 76 12.61 -3.06 -16.03
C ARG A 76 11.92 -4.33 -16.52
N ASP A 77 11.15 -4.99 -15.66
CA ASP A 77 10.41 -6.20 -15.97
C ASP A 77 8.98 -5.88 -16.45
N ALA A 78 8.59 -6.41 -17.61
CA ALA A 78 7.28 -6.13 -18.19
C ALA A 78 6.11 -6.64 -17.34
N LYS A 79 6.28 -7.75 -16.64
CA LYS A 79 5.22 -8.30 -15.76
C LYS A 79 5.03 -7.45 -14.52
N VAL A 80 6.10 -6.82 -14.05
CA VAL A 80 6.05 -5.87 -12.92
C VAL A 80 5.38 -4.57 -13.37
N ARG A 81 5.73 -4.03 -14.55
CA ARG A 81 5.04 -2.85 -15.11
C ARG A 81 3.55 -3.11 -15.29
N ASP A 82 3.19 -4.26 -15.84
CA ASP A 82 1.79 -4.66 -16.04
C ASP A 82 1.02 -4.75 -14.72
N ALA A 83 1.62 -5.35 -13.69
CA ALA A 83 1.03 -5.40 -12.36
C ALA A 83 0.75 -4.01 -11.78
N ALA A 84 1.68 -3.06 -11.96
CA ALA A 84 1.48 -1.68 -11.52
C ALA A 84 0.36 -0.97 -12.28
N VAL A 85 0.28 -1.15 -13.60
CA VAL A 85 -0.81 -0.62 -14.42
C VAL A 85 -2.16 -1.16 -13.99
N LEU A 86 -2.26 -2.47 -13.76
CA LEU A 86 -3.48 -3.11 -13.27
C LEU A 86 -3.85 -2.65 -11.86
N ALA A 87 -2.86 -2.46 -11.00
CA ALA A 87 -3.06 -1.93 -9.66
C ALA A 87 -3.64 -0.51 -9.68
N LEU A 88 -3.10 0.38 -10.49
CA LEU A 88 -3.62 1.74 -10.68
C LEU A 88 -5.04 1.73 -11.27
N SER A 89 -5.30 0.85 -12.22
CA SER A 89 -6.64 0.62 -12.78
C SER A 89 -7.64 0.20 -11.70
N LYS A 90 -7.22 -0.66 -10.79
CA LYS A 90 -8.04 -1.13 -9.67
C LYS A 90 -8.37 -0.02 -8.67
N ILE A 91 -7.41 0.85 -8.39
CA ILE A 91 -7.61 2.01 -7.53
C ILE A 91 -8.60 2.98 -8.19
N GLY A 92 -8.50 3.19 -9.50
CA GLY A 92 -9.39 4.05 -10.25
C GLY A 92 -9.17 5.55 -9.99
N PRO A 93 -10.24 6.37 -9.87
CA PRO A 93 -10.14 7.83 -9.78
C PRO A 93 -9.21 8.37 -8.67
N PRO A 94 -9.07 7.75 -7.49
CA PRO A 94 -8.08 8.20 -6.52
C PRO A 94 -6.62 8.16 -7.01
N ALA A 95 -6.35 7.42 -8.10
CA ALA A 95 -5.05 7.37 -8.76
C ALA A 95 -4.91 8.36 -9.93
N ALA A 96 -5.66 9.45 -9.95
CA ALA A 96 -5.63 10.45 -11.04
C ALA A 96 -4.22 11.03 -11.28
N SER A 97 -3.38 11.11 -10.27
CA SER A 97 -1.98 11.54 -10.39
C SER A 97 -1.12 10.60 -11.26
N ALA A 98 -1.58 9.38 -11.53
CA ALA A 98 -0.91 8.42 -12.39
C ALA A 98 -1.23 8.61 -13.88
N GLU A 99 -2.09 9.56 -14.25
CA GLU A 99 -2.56 9.73 -15.64
C GLU A 99 -1.40 9.87 -16.62
N SER A 100 -0.41 10.71 -16.33
CA SER A 100 0.72 10.93 -17.24
C SER A 100 1.56 9.68 -17.46
N VAL A 101 1.87 8.92 -16.41
CA VAL A 101 2.66 7.69 -16.53
C VAL A 101 1.87 6.58 -17.24
N LEU A 102 0.56 6.55 -17.07
CA LEU A 102 -0.31 5.62 -17.79
C LEU A 102 -0.41 5.99 -19.28
N MET A 103 -0.42 7.28 -19.63
CA MET A 103 -0.33 7.72 -21.03
C MET A 103 0.97 7.25 -21.65
N GLU A 104 2.11 7.40 -21.00
CA GLU A 104 3.38 6.86 -21.47
C GLU A 104 3.33 5.34 -21.65
N ALA A 105 2.71 4.63 -20.72
CA ALA A 105 2.57 3.17 -20.76
C ALA A 105 1.70 2.67 -21.93
N THR A 106 0.84 3.49 -22.52
CA THR A 106 0.12 3.14 -23.77
C THR A 106 1.06 2.96 -24.95
N GLN A 107 2.31 3.42 -24.83
CA GLN A 107 3.36 3.26 -25.82
C GLN A 107 4.46 2.27 -25.37
N ASP A 108 4.19 1.49 -24.33
CA ASP A 108 5.13 0.50 -23.81
C ASP A 108 5.57 -0.49 -24.90
N LYS A 109 6.82 -0.96 -24.80
CA LYS A 109 7.33 -2.00 -25.69
C LYS A 109 6.58 -3.32 -25.60
N ASP A 110 5.99 -3.63 -24.44
CA ASP A 110 5.18 -4.83 -24.23
C ASP A 110 3.73 -4.59 -24.61
N PRO A 111 3.13 -5.41 -25.50
CA PRO A 111 1.76 -5.22 -25.97
C PRO A 111 0.70 -5.41 -24.88
N THR A 112 0.97 -6.24 -23.88
CA THR A 112 0.06 -6.44 -22.74
C THR A 112 0.00 -5.18 -21.87
N VAL A 113 1.15 -4.58 -21.58
CA VAL A 113 1.22 -3.32 -20.85
C VAL A 113 0.48 -2.21 -21.61
N ARG A 114 0.68 -2.07 -22.92
CA ARG A 114 -0.06 -1.08 -23.74
C ARG A 114 -1.56 -1.23 -23.61
N LYS A 115 -2.05 -2.46 -23.76
CA LYS A 115 -3.49 -2.78 -23.70
C LYS A 115 -4.07 -2.41 -22.32
N HIS A 116 -3.42 -2.83 -21.26
CA HIS A 116 -3.90 -2.56 -19.91
C HIS A 116 -3.78 -1.08 -19.53
N ALA A 117 -2.74 -0.38 -20.00
CA ALA A 117 -2.58 1.04 -19.77
C ALA A 117 -3.73 1.88 -20.37
N THR A 118 -4.20 1.51 -21.57
CA THR A 118 -5.35 2.17 -22.19
C THR A 118 -6.61 2.02 -21.33
N ALA A 119 -6.89 0.81 -20.86
CA ALA A 119 -8.03 0.57 -19.97
C ALA A 119 -7.86 1.24 -18.60
N ALA A 120 -6.63 1.28 -18.08
CA ALA A 120 -6.34 1.93 -16.81
C ALA A 120 -6.58 3.44 -16.88
N LEU A 121 -6.21 4.09 -17.98
CA LEU A 121 -6.48 5.52 -18.20
C LEU A 121 -7.97 5.86 -18.10
N GLU A 122 -8.81 5.07 -18.75
CA GLU A 122 -10.26 5.27 -18.71
C GLU A 122 -10.79 5.20 -17.27
N ARG A 123 -10.32 4.21 -16.52
CA ARG A 123 -10.74 4.02 -15.12
C ARG A 123 -10.25 5.12 -14.20
N VAL A 124 -8.99 5.54 -14.34
CA VAL A 124 -8.38 6.60 -13.53
C VAL A 124 -9.05 7.95 -13.79
N ARG A 125 -9.46 8.20 -15.05
CA ARG A 125 -10.24 9.39 -15.43
C ARG A 125 -11.68 9.35 -14.97
N GLY A 126 -12.18 8.18 -14.56
CA GLY A 126 -13.57 8.00 -14.21
C GLY A 126 -14.53 8.07 -15.41
N THR A 127 -14.03 7.90 -16.63
CA THR A 127 -14.84 7.78 -17.84
C THR A 127 -15.37 6.35 -17.94
N LYS A 128 -16.68 6.26 -18.10
CA LYS A 128 -17.36 4.97 -18.34
C LYS A 128 -17.31 4.61 -19.81
#